data_bd902b93bdb3316e6c0ce2720a213976
#
_entry.id   bd902b93bdb3316e6c0ce2720a213976
#
_cell.length_a   1.000
_cell.length_b   1.000
_cell.length_c   1.000
_cell.angle_alpha   90.00
_cell.angle_beta   90.00
_cell.angle_gamma   90.00
#
_symmetry.space_group_name_H-M   'P 1'
#
loop_
_entity.id
_entity.type
_entity.pdbx_description
1 polymer ?
#
loop_
_entity_poly.entity_id
_entity_poly.type
_entity_poly.pdbx_seq_one_letter_code
_entity_poly.pdbx_strand_id
1 'polypeptide(L)'
;MEKFKFYCPTEIIFGKDSELSTASLIKKYNGHNVLIVYGGGSVKRSGLLDKICQQLSNDNLSYMTLGGVQPNPVVRFVNDAVKKAHQANIDFVLAIGGGSVIDTAKAIAHGLKYPQNDIWDIWTKKITLTNTTPMSGIVTLAAAGSETSDSAVLTNEQTGQKRGLSTPFNRPCFAIMNPQLTYSAPNYQKACGIADILMHTLERYFAKEQNNYLTDYIAEGLLKDVITQAPIMINEPTNYIAHSEIMYAGSLSHNDITGLGRTKDFSV
;
A
#
# COMPACT_ATOMS: atom_id res chain seq x y z
N MET A 1 9.45 -17.04 -22.28
CA MET A 1 8.98 -15.75 -21.69
C MET A 1 7.73 -15.32 -22.45
N GLU A 2 6.60 -15.22 -21.76
CA GLU A 2 5.32 -14.77 -22.34
C GLU A 2 5.32 -13.26 -22.55
N LYS A 3 4.38 -12.77 -23.39
CA LYS A 3 4.19 -11.33 -23.60
C LYS A 3 3.71 -10.68 -22.31
N PHE A 4 4.29 -9.54 -21.95
CA PHE A 4 3.88 -8.78 -20.78
C PHE A 4 3.90 -7.27 -21.03
N LYS A 5 3.19 -6.54 -20.18
CA LYS A 5 3.29 -5.09 -20.03
C LYS A 5 3.70 -4.82 -18.59
N PHE A 6 4.80 -4.14 -18.37
CA PHE A 6 5.20 -3.63 -17.06
C PHE A 6 4.81 -2.16 -16.94
N TYR A 7 4.08 -1.84 -15.88
CA TYR A 7 3.65 -0.47 -15.60
C TYR A 7 3.58 -0.27 -14.09
N CYS A 8 4.55 0.44 -13.54
CA CYS A 8 4.62 0.78 -12.12
C CYS A 8 4.96 2.28 -12.00
N PRO A 9 3.95 3.17 -12.11
CA PRO A 9 4.16 4.62 -12.14
C PRO A 9 4.41 5.24 -10.77
N THR A 10 4.30 4.49 -9.68
CA THR A 10 4.46 5.00 -8.32
C THR A 10 5.87 5.53 -8.10
N GLU A 11 5.99 6.80 -7.74
CA GLU A 11 7.25 7.41 -7.34
C GLU A 11 7.64 6.93 -5.94
N ILE A 12 8.77 6.24 -5.80
CA ILE A 12 9.25 5.77 -4.50
C ILE A 12 10.21 6.78 -3.90
N ILE A 13 9.90 7.29 -2.71
CA ILE A 13 10.77 8.16 -1.91
C ILE A 13 11.26 7.34 -0.72
N PHE A 14 12.49 6.85 -0.82
CA PHE A 14 13.05 5.90 0.11
C PHE A 14 14.17 6.51 0.97
N GLY A 15 14.19 6.15 2.25
CA GLY A 15 15.28 6.50 3.15
C GLY A 15 14.84 7.28 4.39
N LYS A 16 15.82 7.60 5.23
CA LYS A 16 15.59 8.38 6.45
C LYS A 16 14.96 9.73 6.11
N ASP A 17 14.02 10.14 6.95
CA ASP A 17 13.33 11.41 6.85
C ASP A 17 12.57 11.66 5.54
N SER A 18 12.37 10.61 4.73
CA SER A 18 11.62 10.72 3.47
C SER A 18 10.19 11.25 3.67
N GLU A 19 9.58 11.04 4.84
CA GLU A 19 8.27 11.58 5.20
C GLU A 19 8.25 13.11 5.29
N LEU A 20 9.40 13.78 5.34
CA LEU A 20 9.48 15.26 5.33
C LEU A 20 9.06 15.85 3.97
N SER A 21 9.08 15.06 2.91
CA SER A 21 8.65 15.49 1.56
C SER A 21 7.15 15.36 1.31
N THR A 22 6.36 14.93 2.30
CA THR A 22 4.94 14.61 2.10
C THR A 22 4.14 15.77 1.51
N ALA A 23 4.23 16.96 2.08
CA ALA A 23 3.45 18.12 1.64
C ALA A 23 3.81 18.55 0.21
N SER A 24 5.12 18.60 -0.10
CA SER A 24 5.61 18.97 -1.44
C SER A 24 5.17 17.97 -2.52
N LEU A 25 5.17 16.66 -2.19
CA LEU A 25 4.70 15.62 -3.08
C LEU A 25 3.19 15.71 -3.32
N ILE A 26 2.39 15.94 -2.28
CA ILE A 26 0.94 16.13 -2.44
C ILE A 26 0.67 17.31 -3.39
N LYS A 27 1.35 18.44 -3.23
CA LYS A 27 1.25 19.59 -4.14
C LYS A 27 1.67 19.25 -5.57
N LYS A 28 2.75 18.47 -5.75
CA LYS A 28 3.21 17.98 -7.06
C LYS A 28 2.11 17.22 -7.81
N TYR A 29 1.27 16.49 -7.09
CA TYR A 29 0.13 15.75 -7.63
C TYR A 29 -1.20 16.49 -7.51
N ASN A 30 -1.16 17.83 -7.38
CA ASN A 30 -2.31 18.73 -7.33
C ASN A 30 -3.31 18.44 -6.19
N GLY A 31 -2.83 17.93 -5.05
CA GLY A 31 -3.63 17.79 -3.84
C GLY A 31 -3.67 19.10 -3.06
N HIS A 32 -4.86 19.50 -2.60
CA HIS A 32 -5.09 20.72 -1.81
C HIS A 32 -5.87 20.42 -0.54
N ASN A 33 -6.79 19.45 -0.60
CA ASN A 33 -7.65 19.07 0.51
C ASN A 33 -7.51 17.56 0.77
N VAL A 34 -6.77 17.21 1.82
CA VAL A 34 -6.22 15.86 2.05
C VAL A 34 -7.03 15.08 3.06
N LEU A 35 -7.43 13.86 2.73
CA LEU A 35 -7.88 12.88 3.70
C LEU A 35 -6.70 12.03 4.18
N ILE A 36 -6.33 12.14 5.45
CA ILE A 36 -5.32 11.27 6.08
C ILE A 36 -6.02 10.04 6.67
N VAL A 37 -5.75 8.86 6.10
CA VAL A 37 -6.32 7.57 6.54
C VAL A 37 -5.27 6.81 7.35
N TYR A 38 -5.62 6.29 8.54
CA TYR A 38 -4.72 5.52 9.38
C TYR A 38 -5.44 4.45 10.21
N GLY A 39 -4.65 3.53 10.79
CA GLY A 39 -5.17 2.40 11.57
C GLY A 39 -5.50 2.72 13.04
N GLY A 40 -5.21 1.78 13.93
CA GLY A 40 -5.64 1.78 15.34
C GLY A 40 -4.90 2.70 16.31
N GLY A 41 -3.97 3.55 15.87
CA GLY A 41 -3.36 4.56 16.74
C GLY A 41 -1.83 4.45 16.95
N SER A 42 -1.13 3.51 16.33
CA SER A 42 0.35 3.45 16.38
C SER A 42 0.97 4.74 15.84
N VAL A 43 0.45 5.26 14.73
CA VAL A 43 0.89 6.50 14.10
C VAL A 43 0.66 7.75 14.97
N LYS A 44 -0.34 7.73 15.87
CA LYS A 44 -0.54 8.77 16.89
C LYS A 44 0.51 8.66 18.00
N ARG A 45 0.69 7.45 18.54
CA ARG A 45 1.65 7.22 19.63
C ARG A 45 3.10 7.50 19.23
N SER A 46 3.46 7.28 17.96
CA SER A 46 4.79 7.60 17.44
C SER A 46 4.98 9.09 17.12
N GLY A 47 3.94 9.92 17.19
CA GLY A 47 3.97 11.31 16.77
C GLY A 47 3.99 11.53 15.25
N LEU A 48 3.97 10.47 14.44
CA LEU A 48 4.03 10.58 12.99
C LEU A 48 2.82 11.33 12.43
N LEU A 49 1.61 11.05 12.95
CA LEU A 49 0.40 11.75 12.49
C LEU A 49 0.51 13.25 12.71
N ASP A 50 0.93 13.68 13.92
CA ASP A 50 1.07 15.09 14.26
C ASP A 50 2.14 15.78 13.41
N LYS A 51 3.27 15.09 13.16
CA LYS A 51 4.35 15.54 12.26
C LYS A 51 3.81 15.81 10.85
N ILE A 52 3.01 14.90 10.28
CA ILE A 52 2.44 15.08 8.95
C ILE A 52 1.37 16.17 8.94
N CYS A 53 0.47 16.22 9.92
CA CYS A 53 -0.53 17.28 10.05
C CYS A 53 0.12 18.66 10.10
N GLN A 54 1.20 18.80 10.87
CA GLN A 54 1.95 20.07 10.96
C GLN A 54 2.59 20.46 9.62
N GLN A 55 3.18 19.50 8.90
CA GLN A 55 3.72 19.76 7.56
C GLN A 55 2.64 20.27 6.59
N LEU A 56 1.47 19.60 6.56
CA LEU A 56 0.38 20.03 5.69
C LEU A 56 -0.08 21.44 6.03
N SER A 57 -0.24 21.75 7.35
CA SER A 57 -0.61 23.09 7.81
C SER A 57 0.40 24.15 7.40
N ASN A 58 1.71 23.89 7.60
CA ASN A 58 2.79 24.81 7.26
C ASN A 58 2.83 25.10 5.74
N ASP A 59 2.41 24.14 4.94
CA ASP A 59 2.35 24.22 3.50
C ASP A 59 0.99 24.70 2.94
N ASN A 60 0.08 25.18 3.81
CA ASN A 60 -1.27 25.66 3.48
C ASN A 60 -2.14 24.59 2.77
N LEU A 61 -1.96 23.31 3.10
CA LEU A 61 -2.83 22.24 2.67
C LEU A 61 -3.92 21.99 3.72
N SER A 62 -5.18 21.98 3.30
CA SER A 62 -6.28 21.58 4.15
C SER A 62 -6.28 20.07 4.35
N TYR A 63 -6.69 19.60 5.52
CA TYR A 63 -6.79 18.17 5.77
C TYR A 63 -7.87 17.79 6.77
N MET A 64 -8.34 16.56 6.65
CA MET A 64 -9.08 15.88 7.70
C MET A 64 -8.44 14.52 7.99
N THR A 65 -8.63 14.00 9.19
CA THR A 65 -8.08 12.72 9.61
C THR A 65 -9.18 11.70 9.80
N LEU A 66 -8.93 10.45 9.35
CA LEU A 66 -9.81 9.32 9.50
C LEU A 66 -9.03 8.12 10.04
N GLY A 67 -9.19 7.84 11.32
CA GLY A 67 -8.58 6.68 11.97
C GLY A 67 -9.55 5.52 12.13
N GLY A 68 -9.02 4.38 12.61
CA GLY A 68 -9.82 3.21 12.94
C GLY A 68 -9.91 2.17 11.83
N VAL A 69 -9.04 2.26 10.80
CA VAL A 69 -8.92 1.16 9.83
C VAL A 69 -8.50 -0.12 10.57
N GLN A 70 -9.27 -1.17 10.35
CA GLN A 70 -9.03 -2.50 10.90
C GLN A 70 -8.25 -3.37 9.91
N PRO A 71 -7.54 -4.42 10.38
CA PRO A 71 -7.06 -5.48 9.50
C PRO A 71 -8.20 -6.05 8.66
N ASN A 72 -7.92 -6.36 7.38
CA ASN A 72 -8.94 -6.72 6.39
C ASN A 72 -10.00 -5.61 6.21
N PRO A 73 -9.72 -4.61 5.37
CA PRO A 73 -10.60 -3.45 5.16
C PRO A 73 -12.03 -3.87 4.82
N VAL A 74 -13.00 -3.19 5.43
CA VAL A 74 -14.42 -3.54 5.30
C VAL A 74 -15.21 -2.50 4.50
N VAL A 75 -16.17 -2.98 3.71
CA VAL A 75 -17.00 -2.17 2.80
C VAL A 75 -17.72 -1.05 3.53
N ARG A 76 -18.34 -1.33 4.68
CA ARG A 76 -19.08 -0.33 5.45
C ARG A 76 -18.20 0.86 5.85
N PHE A 77 -17.00 0.59 6.36
CA PHE A 77 -16.06 1.64 6.76
C PHE A 77 -15.71 2.54 5.57
N VAL A 78 -15.46 1.95 4.40
CA VAL A 78 -15.13 2.69 3.17
C VAL A 78 -16.31 3.54 2.71
N ASN A 79 -17.53 2.99 2.66
CA ASN A 79 -18.72 3.74 2.25
C ASN A 79 -18.98 4.95 3.17
N ASP A 80 -18.83 4.78 4.49
CA ASP A 80 -19.00 5.87 5.46
C ASP A 80 -17.89 6.93 5.31
N ALA A 81 -16.67 6.50 5.03
CA ALA A 81 -15.52 7.37 4.77
C ALA A 81 -15.73 8.19 3.48
N VAL A 82 -16.19 7.57 2.40
CA VAL A 82 -16.48 8.23 1.12
C VAL A 82 -17.50 9.35 1.30
N LYS A 83 -18.59 9.10 2.02
CA LYS A 83 -19.63 10.12 2.29
C LYS A 83 -19.05 11.35 2.99
N LYS A 84 -18.26 11.13 4.07
CA LYS A 84 -17.62 12.21 4.84
C LYS A 84 -16.60 12.98 4.00
N ALA A 85 -15.77 12.26 3.27
CA ALA A 85 -14.72 12.84 2.44
C ALA A 85 -15.29 13.63 1.26
N HIS A 86 -16.38 13.14 0.65
CA HIS A 86 -17.08 13.85 -0.42
C HIS A 86 -17.68 15.18 0.08
N GLN A 87 -18.34 15.18 1.24
CA GLN A 87 -18.89 16.39 1.88
C GLN A 87 -17.78 17.42 2.22
N ALA A 88 -16.59 16.95 2.53
CA ALA A 88 -15.42 17.78 2.82
C ALA A 88 -14.64 18.20 1.57
N ASN A 89 -15.10 17.88 0.36
CA ASN A 89 -14.45 18.18 -0.92
C ASN A 89 -12.99 17.67 -0.99
N ILE A 90 -12.73 16.47 -0.46
CA ILE A 90 -11.41 15.86 -0.50
C ILE A 90 -10.96 15.62 -1.95
N ASP A 91 -9.76 16.04 -2.29
CA ASP A 91 -9.15 15.89 -3.62
C ASP A 91 -7.88 15.01 -3.62
N PHE A 92 -7.38 14.63 -2.44
CA PHE A 92 -6.23 13.74 -2.27
C PHE A 92 -6.40 12.82 -1.07
N VAL A 93 -6.01 11.53 -1.20
CA VAL A 93 -6.07 10.58 -0.08
C VAL A 93 -4.64 10.14 0.29
N LEU A 94 -4.26 10.33 1.55
CA LEU A 94 -2.97 9.93 2.10
C LEU A 94 -3.16 8.80 3.12
N ALA A 95 -2.63 7.62 2.83
CA ALA A 95 -2.56 6.51 3.77
C ALA A 95 -1.33 6.63 4.68
N ILE A 96 -1.46 6.43 6.00
CA ILE A 96 -0.32 6.28 6.91
C ILE A 96 -0.48 4.95 7.64
N GLY A 97 0.21 3.91 7.16
CA GLY A 97 0.04 2.56 7.73
C GLY A 97 0.67 1.45 6.91
N GLY A 98 0.20 0.22 7.16
CA GLY A 98 0.49 -0.95 6.35
C GLY A 98 -0.57 -1.21 5.28
N GLY A 99 -0.52 -2.39 4.65
CA GLY A 99 -1.35 -2.76 3.50
C GLY A 99 -2.86 -2.51 3.69
N SER A 100 -3.44 -2.90 4.84
CA SER A 100 -4.88 -2.67 5.08
C SER A 100 -5.27 -1.18 5.06
N VAL A 101 -4.40 -0.30 5.53
CA VAL A 101 -4.64 1.16 5.50
C VAL A 101 -4.54 1.67 4.08
N ILE A 102 -3.55 1.20 3.33
CA ILE A 102 -3.35 1.57 1.92
C ILE A 102 -4.52 1.08 1.06
N ASP A 103 -4.97 -0.16 1.23
CA ASP A 103 -6.11 -0.71 0.51
C ASP A 103 -7.42 0.03 0.82
N THR A 104 -7.62 0.42 2.10
CA THR A 104 -8.74 1.29 2.49
C THR A 104 -8.66 2.64 1.77
N ALA A 105 -7.48 3.24 1.71
CA ALA A 105 -7.27 4.52 1.03
C ALA A 105 -7.52 4.42 -0.49
N LYS A 106 -7.07 3.33 -1.14
CA LYS A 106 -7.39 3.04 -2.55
C LYS A 106 -8.90 2.97 -2.77
N ALA A 107 -9.61 2.23 -1.92
CA ALA A 107 -11.04 2.10 -2.02
C ALA A 107 -11.77 3.43 -1.80
N ILE A 108 -11.37 4.24 -0.83
CA ILE A 108 -11.92 5.59 -0.61
C ILE A 108 -11.65 6.47 -1.84
N ALA A 109 -10.44 6.44 -2.39
CA ALA A 109 -10.06 7.22 -3.57
C ALA A 109 -10.93 6.88 -4.79
N HIS A 110 -11.26 5.61 -4.97
CA HIS A 110 -12.22 5.17 -6.00
C HIS A 110 -13.62 5.65 -5.70
N GLY A 111 -14.11 5.44 -4.46
CA GLY A 111 -15.44 5.83 -4.04
C GLY A 111 -15.71 7.34 -4.18
N LEU A 112 -14.70 8.19 -4.00
CA LEU A 112 -14.82 9.64 -4.19
C LEU A 112 -15.17 10.05 -5.63
N LYS A 113 -14.91 9.20 -6.62
CA LYS A 113 -15.37 9.42 -8.01
C LYS A 113 -16.78 8.86 -8.26
N TYR A 114 -17.28 8.04 -7.36
CA TYR A 114 -18.60 7.39 -7.44
C TYR A 114 -19.37 7.52 -6.12
N PRO A 115 -19.55 8.74 -5.58
CA PRO A 115 -19.99 8.95 -4.19
C PRO A 115 -21.44 8.52 -3.91
N GLN A 116 -22.22 8.26 -4.95
CA GLN A 116 -23.62 7.80 -4.85
C GLN A 116 -23.74 6.26 -4.90
N ASN A 117 -22.64 5.55 -5.13
CA ASN A 117 -22.63 4.11 -5.30
C ASN A 117 -22.02 3.39 -4.09
N ASP A 118 -22.42 2.13 -3.89
CA ASP A 118 -21.74 1.26 -2.97
C ASP A 118 -20.36 0.90 -3.55
N ILE A 119 -19.31 1.06 -2.74
CA ILE A 119 -17.96 0.70 -3.19
C ILE A 119 -17.84 -0.77 -3.61
N TRP A 120 -18.66 -1.67 -3.05
CA TRP A 120 -18.68 -3.07 -3.40
C TRP A 120 -19.09 -3.34 -4.85
N ASP A 121 -19.85 -2.45 -5.47
CA ASP A 121 -20.24 -2.55 -6.87
C ASP A 121 -19.04 -2.37 -7.82
N ILE A 122 -18.00 -1.64 -7.40
CA ILE A 122 -16.72 -1.58 -8.12
C ILE A 122 -15.98 -2.91 -7.96
N TRP A 123 -15.89 -3.48 -6.73
CA TRP A 123 -15.21 -4.74 -6.47
C TRP A 123 -15.90 -5.95 -7.12
N THR A 124 -17.20 -5.87 -7.31
CA THR A 124 -17.98 -6.89 -8.02
C THR A 124 -18.08 -6.64 -9.52
N LYS A 125 -17.42 -5.60 -10.03
CA LYS A 125 -17.40 -5.22 -11.46
C LYS A 125 -18.79 -4.89 -12.04
N LYS A 126 -19.75 -4.51 -11.20
CA LYS A 126 -21.02 -3.93 -11.64
C LYS A 126 -20.82 -2.51 -12.16
N ILE A 127 -19.83 -1.81 -11.60
CA ILE A 127 -19.37 -0.49 -12.06
C ILE A 127 -17.96 -0.65 -12.58
N THR A 128 -17.74 -0.19 -13.81
CA THR A 128 -16.40 -0.13 -14.40
C THR A 128 -15.67 1.12 -13.89
N LEU A 129 -14.55 0.93 -13.20
CA LEU A 129 -13.71 2.03 -12.75
C LEU A 129 -12.98 2.66 -13.94
N THR A 130 -13.20 3.94 -14.17
CA THR A 130 -12.58 4.71 -15.26
C THR A 130 -11.69 5.83 -14.75
N ASN A 131 -11.79 6.18 -13.47
CA ASN A 131 -11.05 7.27 -12.83
C ASN A 131 -10.93 7.03 -11.33
N THR A 132 -9.97 7.68 -10.67
CA THR A 132 -9.78 7.65 -9.23
C THR A 132 -9.29 9.01 -8.72
N THR A 133 -9.54 9.31 -7.46
CA THR A 133 -8.91 10.44 -6.79
C THR A 133 -7.42 10.10 -6.55
N PRO A 134 -6.48 11.04 -6.77
CA PRO A 134 -5.07 10.80 -6.43
C PRO A 134 -4.90 10.31 -4.99
N MET A 135 -4.05 9.30 -4.82
CA MET A 135 -3.74 8.78 -3.49
C MET A 135 -2.28 8.35 -3.36
N SER A 136 -1.80 8.29 -2.14
CA SER A 136 -0.42 7.91 -1.82
C SER A 136 -0.32 7.31 -0.42
N GLY A 137 0.85 6.75 -0.10
CA GLY A 137 1.06 6.09 1.19
C GLY A 137 2.40 6.41 1.85
N ILE A 138 2.36 6.51 3.18
CA ILE A 138 3.53 6.46 4.07
C ILE A 138 3.51 5.09 4.72
N VAL A 139 4.51 4.27 4.41
CA VAL A 139 4.58 2.87 4.83
C VAL A 139 5.12 2.77 6.25
N THR A 140 4.38 2.10 7.14
CA THR A 140 4.81 1.86 8.54
C THR A 140 4.93 0.39 8.88
N LEU A 141 4.68 -0.49 7.94
CA LEU A 141 4.87 -1.94 8.06
C LEU A 141 5.20 -2.50 6.67
N ALA A 142 6.33 -3.16 6.55
CA ALA A 142 6.71 -3.88 5.34
C ALA A 142 5.93 -5.20 5.24
N ALA A 143 5.25 -5.43 4.13
CA ALA A 143 4.47 -6.63 3.82
C ALA A 143 4.25 -6.74 2.31
N ALA A 144 3.05 -7.04 1.85
CA ALA A 144 2.67 -7.29 0.45
C ALA A 144 2.91 -6.16 -0.56
N GLY A 145 3.56 -5.05 -0.22
CA GLY A 145 3.89 -4.00 -1.19
C GLY A 145 2.69 -3.25 -1.76
N SER A 146 1.61 -3.09 -0.99
CA SER A 146 0.41 -2.39 -1.45
C SER A 146 0.69 -0.96 -1.93
N GLU A 147 1.77 -0.33 -1.44
CA GLU A 147 2.21 1.01 -1.83
C GLU A 147 2.70 1.13 -3.27
N THR A 148 2.96 0.01 -3.95
CA THR A 148 3.33 0.00 -5.38
C THR A 148 2.46 -0.94 -6.21
N SER A 149 1.55 -1.66 -5.58
CA SER A 149 0.71 -2.69 -6.21
C SER A 149 -0.50 -2.12 -6.93
N ASP A 150 -0.91 -2.81 -7.99
CA ASP A 150 -2.17 -2.58 -8.70
C ASP A 150 -3.36 -3.31 -8.06
N SER A 151 -3.16 -3.96 -6.92
CA SER A 151 -4.18 -4.71 -6.19
C SER A 151 -4.68 -3.96 -4.95
N ALA A 152 -5.94 -4.19 -4.61
CA ALA A 152 -6.54 -3.80 -3.33
C ALA A 152 -7.61 -4.82 -2.93
N VAL A 153 -7.69 -5.12 -1.64
CA VAL A 153 -8.62 -6.13 -1.11
C VAL A 153 -9.65 -5.48 -0.22
N LEU A 154 -10.94 -5.85 -0.39
CA LEU A 154 -12.02 -5.48 0.52
C LEU A 154 -12.78 -6.72 1.00
N THR A 155 -13.30 -6.62 2.21
CA THR A 155 -14.20 -7.61 2.81
C THR A 155 -15.60 -7.01 2.93
N ASN A 156 -16.57 -7.71 2.38
CA ASN A 156 -17.98 -7.39 2.61
C ASN A 156 -18.45 -8.20 3.82
N GLU A 157 -18.62 -7.53 4.94
CA GLU A 157 -19.00 -8.14 6.21
C GLU A 157 -20.42 -8.68 6.21
N GLN A 158 -21.31 -8.19 5.32
CA GLN A 158 -22.69 -8.69 5.21
C GLN A 158 -22.75 -10.05 4.52
N THR A 159 -21.86 -10.29 3.55
CA THR A 159 -21.83 -11.53 2.78
C THR A 159 -20.68 -12.47 3.18
N GLY A 160 -19.76 -12.01 4.04
CA GLY A 160 -18.54 -12.73 4.41
C GLY A 160 -17.53 -12.89 3.25
N GLN A 161 -17.75 -12.20 2.13
CA GLN A 161 -16.87 -12.30 0.97
C GLN A 161 -15.69 -11.36 1.08
N LYS A 162 -14.48 -11.86 0.82
CA LYS A 162 -13.24 -11.10 0.63
C LYS A 162 -12.88 -11.14 -0.85
N ARG A 163 -12.69 -9.98 -1.48
CA ARG A 163 -12.36 -9.90 -2.91
C ARG A 163 -11.23 -8.94 -3.18
N GLY A 164 -10.35 -9.32 -4.10
CA GLY A 164 -9.35 -8.46 -4.70
C GLY A 164 -9.89 -7.71 -5.92
N LEU A 165 -9.40 -6.50 -6.12
CA LEU A 165 -9.58 -5.71 -7.33
C LEU A 165 -8.20 -5.33 -7.86
N SER A 166 -7.84 -5.82 -9.06
CA SER A 166 -6.61 -5.41 -9.75
C SER A 166 -6.95 -4.42 -10.86
N THR A 167 -6.34 -3.24 -10.78
CA THR A 167 -6.49 -2.17 -11.75
C THR A 167 -5.30 -1.19 -11.68
N PRO A 168 -4.86 -0.59 -12.80
CA PRO A 168 -3.83 0.45 -12.76
C PRO A 168 -4.16 1.63 -11.84
N PHE A 169 -5.44 1.90 -11.60
CA PHE A 169 -5.91 2.96 -10.70
C PHE A 169 -5.62 2.70 -9.22
N ASN A 170 -5.28 1.47 -8.84
CA ASN A 170 -4.84 1.14 -7.48
C ASN A 170 -3.41 1.60 -7.19
N ARG A 171 -2.60 1.90 -8.21
CA ARG A 171 -1.21 2.30 -7.99
C ARG A 171 -1.14 3.72 -7.44
N PRO A 172 -0.54 3.91 -6.24
CA PRO A 172 -0.37 5.23 -5.65
C PRO A 172 0.45 6.17 -6.54
N CYS A 173 0.24 7.48 -6.40
CA CYS A 173 1.06 8.49 -7.06
C CYS A 173 2.50 8.43 -6.57
N PHE A 174 2.68 8.32 -5.25
CA PHE A 174 3.96 8.11 -4.60
C PHE A 174 3.85 7.21 -3.37
N ALA A 175 4.98 6.64 -2.97
CA ALA A 175 5.14 5.86 -1.74
C ALA A 175 6.32 6.43 -0.95
N ILE A 176 6.07 6.83 0.29
CA ILE A 176 7.10 7.26 1.23
C ILE A 176 7.50 6.07 2.09
N MET A 177 8.79 5.73 2.05
CA MET A 177 9.35 4.52 2.61
C MET A 177 10.56 4.84 3.49
N ASN A 178 10.31 5.31 4.72
CA ASN A 178 11.36 5.46 5.73
C ASN A 178 11.43 4.19 6.59
N PRO A 179 12.51 3.37 6.49
CA PRO A 179 12.64 2.14 7.26
C PRO A 179 12.47 2.31 8.77
N GLN A 180 12.84 3.47 9.32
CA GLN A 180 12.72 3.75 10.75
C GLN A 180 11.26 3.77 11.23
N LEU A 181 10.30 4.07 10.35
CA LEU A 181 8.88 4.06 10.69
C LEU A 181 8.32 2.65 10.97
N THR A 182 9.07 1.60 10.60
CA THR A 182 8.70 0.20 10.85
C THR A 182 9.27 -0.36 12.16
N TYR A 183 10.16 0.36 12.85
CA TYR A 183 10.84 -0.13 14.06
C TYR A 183 9.87 -0.50 15.17
N SER A 184 8.82 0.30 15.37
CA SER A 184 7.83 0.12 16.43
C SER A 184 6.79 -0.97 16.15
N ALA A 185 6.80 -1.59 14.97
CA ALA A 185 5.89 -2.68 14.65
C ALA A 185 6.20 -3.91 15.52
N PRO A 186 5.18 -4.59 16.08
CA PRO A 186 5.38 -5.82 16.84
C PRO A 186 6.07 -6.90 16.02
N ASN A 187 6.94 -7.70 16.64
CA ASN A 187 7.67 -8.76 15.94
C ASN A 187 6.76 -9.74 15.22
N TYR A 188 5.60 -10.07 15.79
CA TYR A 188 4.60 -10.91 15.13
C TYR A 188 4.13 -10.30 13.80
N GLN A 189 3.84 -9.00 13.76
CA GLN A 189 3.42 -8.32 12.52
C GLN A 189 4.57 -8.23 11.51
N LYS A 190 5.81 -8.01 11.97
CA LYS A 190 7.00 -8.06 11.10
C LYS A 190 7.14 -9.45 10.49
N ALA A 191 7.03 -10.51 11.28
CA ALA A 191 7.10 -11.89 10.80
C ALA A 191 5.99 -12.22 9.79
N CYS A 192 4.75 -11.79 10.05
CA CYS A 192 3.65 -11.92 9.08
C CYS A 192 3.97 -11.19 7.77
N GLY A 193 4.49 -9.96 7.84
CA GLY A 193 4.88 -9.20 6.64
C GLY A 193 5.99 -9.88 5.85
N ILE A 194 7.01 -10.41 6.53
CA ILE A 194 8.09 -11.18 5.91
C ILE A 194 7.54 -12.43 5.20
N ALA A 195 6.67 -13.19 5.87
CA ALA A 195 6.02 -14.35 5.27
C ALA A 195 5.20 -13.99 4.03
N ASP A 196 4.48 -12.87 4.08
CA ASP A 196 3.68 -12.34 2.98
C ASP A 196 4.55 -11.98 1.75
N ILE A 197 5.70 -11.33 1.97
CA ILE A 197 6.69 -11.02 0.92
C ILE A 197 7.19 -12.31 0.26
N LEU A 198 7.56 -13.31 1.06
CA LEU A 198 8.02 -14.59 0.56
C LEU A 198 6.94 -15.30 -0.26
N MET A 199 5.71 -15.36 0.27
CA MET A 199 4.59 -16.05 -0.38
C MET A 199 4.23 -15.40 -1.72
N HIS A 200 4.12 -14.08 -1.80
CA HIS A 200 3.87 -13.39 -3.05
C HIS A 200 4.96 -13.59 -4.10
N THR A 201 6.22 -13.69 -3.67
CA THR A 201 7.32 -13.98 -4.59
C THR A 201 7.31 -15.44 -5.04
N LEU A 202 7.10 -16.40 -4.13
CA LEU A 202 7.05 -17.82 -4.42
C LEU A 202 5.88 -18.20 -5.33
N GLU A 203 4.70 -17.60 -5.11
CA GLU A 203 3.52 -17.82 -5.95
C GLU A 203 3.80 -17.51 -7.42
N ARG A 204 4.53 -16.42 -7.68
CA ARG A 204 4.94 -16.05 -9.04
C ARG A 204 6.11 -16.91 -9.54
N TYR A 205 7.02 -17.30 -8.65
CA TYR A 205 8.18 -18.12 -9.00
C TYR A 205 7.78 -19.53 -9.44
N PHE A 206 6.80 -20.16 -8.78
CA PHE A 206 6.32 -21.50 -9.09
C PHE A 206 5.29 -21.56 -10.24
N ALA A 207 5.22 -20.54 -11.09
CA ALA A 207 4.42 -20.55 -12.29
C ALA A 207 4.89 -21.66 -13.28
N LYS A 208 3.99 -22.08 -14.17
CA LYS A 208 4.24 -23.19 -15.12
C LYS A 208 5.22 -22.83 -16.24
N GLU A 209 5.39 -21.54 -16.51
CA GLU A 209 6.23 -21.05 -17.60
C GLU A 209 7.70 -21.29 -17.32
N GLN A 210 8.36 -21.91 -18.31
CA GLN A 210 9.80 -22.19 -18.29
C GLN A 210 10.57 -21.15 -19.12
N ASN A 211 11.90 -21.15 -18.97
CA ASN A 211 12.81 -20.28 -19.74
C ASN A 211 12.60 -18.78 -19.48
N ASN A 212 12.37 -18.41 -18.23
CA ASN A 212 12.19 -17.03 -17.78
C ASN A 212 13.29 -16.60 -16.81
N TYR A 213 14.54 -16.95 -17.16
CA TYR A 213 15.72 -16.90 -16.28
C TYR A 213 15.93 -15.56 -15.55
N LEU A 214 15.79 -14.43 -16.27
CA LEU A 214 16.01 -13.12 -15.63
C LEU A 214 14.98 -12.85 -14.53
N THR A 215 13.70 -13.17 -14.78
CA THR A 215 12.65 -13.03 -13.77
C THR A 215 12.87 -13.99 -12.60
N ASP A 216 13.35 -15.20 -12.89
CA ASP A 216 13.74 -16.19 -11.87
C ASP A 216 14.87 -15.65 -10.99
N TYR A 217 15.95 -15.13 -11.57
CA TYR A 217 17.05 -14.57 -10.80
C TYR A 217 16.66 -13.37 -9.95
N ILE A 218 15.73 -12.52 -10.44
CA ILE A 218 15.21 -11.41 -9.65
C ILE A 218 14.42 -11.95 -8.44
N ALA A 219 13.56 -12.93 -8.65
CA ALA A 219 12.78 -13.55 -7.57
C ALA A 219 13.68 -14.29 -6.57
N GLU A 220 14.66 -15.08 -7.05
CA GLU A 220 15.64 -15.79 -6.22
C GLU A 220 16.51 -14.84 -5.40
N GLY A 221 16.96 -13.74 -6.00
CA GLY A 221 17.70 -12.68 -5.32
C GLY A 221 16.91 -12.07 -4.19
N LEU A 222 15.62 -11.72 -4.45
CA LEU A 222 14.71 -11.20 -3.45
C LEU A 222 14.47 -12.20 -2.30
N LEU A 223 14.16 -13.46 -2.63
CA LEU A 223 13.95 -14.52 -1.63
C LEU A 223 15.18 -14.73 -0.75
N LYS A 224 16.36 -14.79 -1.36
CA LYS A 224 17.65 -14.95 -0.65
C LYS A 224 17.91 -13.78 0.29
N ASP A 225 17.65 -12.55 -0.14
CA ASP A 225 17.84 -11.38 0.69
C ASP A 225 16.85 -11.39 1.87
N VAL A 226 15.56 -11.63 1.62
CA VAL A 226 14.55 -11.70 2.69
C VAL A 226 14.89 -12.77 3.72
N ILE A 227 15.32 -13.97 3.30
CA ILE A 227 15.74 -15.05 4.21
C ILE A 227 16.94 -14.63 5.06
N THR A 228 17.85 -13.84 4.50
CA THR A 228 19.05 -13.35 5.21
C THR A 228 18.71 -12.22 6.19
N GLN A 229 17.89 -11.26 5.77
CA GLN A 229 17.62 -10.05 6.56
C GLN A 229 16.53 -10.23 7.61
N ALA A 230 15.59 -11.16 7.39
CA ALA A 230 14.47 -11.37 8.30
C ALA A 230 14.89 -11.71 9.76
N PRO A 231 15.83 -12.64 10.02
CA PRO A 231 16.31 -12.90 11.37
C PRO A 231 16.97 -11.68 12.00
N ILE A 232 17.72 -10.88 11.21
CA ILE A 232 18.39 -9.68 11.69
C ILE A 232 17.34 -8.64 12.10
N MET A 233 16.34 -8.38 11.24
CA MET A 233 15.25 -7.44 11.53
C MET A 233 14.46 -7.79 12.80
N ILE A 234 14.28 -9.09 13.10
CA ILE A 234 13.55 -9.54 14.29
C ILE A 234 14.42 -9.42 15.55
N ASN A 235 15.70 -9.81 15.48
CA ASN A 235 16.60 -9.83 16.63
C ASN A 235 17.22 -8.46 16.93
N GLU A 236 17.33 -7.60 15.94
CA GLU A 236 17.89 -6.25 16.03
C GLU A 236 16.83 -5.21 15.60
N PRO A 237 15.90 -4.84 16.50
CA PRO A 237 14.69 -4.08 16.13
C PRO A 237 14.90 -2.71 15.52
N THR A 238 16.12 -2.17 15.58
CA THR A 238 16.52 -0.86 15.03
C THR A 238 17.61 -0.97 13.98
N ASN A 239 17.90 -2.18 13.46
CA ASN A 239 18.88 -2.36 12.39
C ASN A 239 18.33 -1.76 11.08
N TYR A 240 18.89 -0.61 10.71
CA TYR A 240 18.41 0.16 9.55
C TYR A 240 18.54 -0.64 8.25
N ILE A 241 19.63 -1.38 8.07
CA ILE A 241 19.88 -2.14 6.83
C ILE A 241 18.82 -3.22 6.68
N ALA A 242 18.62 -4.06 7.70
CA ALA A 242 17.63 -5.14 7.63
C ALA A 242 16.20 -4.61 7.38
N HIS A 243 15.82 -3.51 8.04
CA HIS A 243 14.52 -2.87 7.80
C HIS A 243 14.42 -2.27 6.39
N SER A 244 15.53 -1.74 5.85
CA SER A 244 15.57 -1.18 4.49
C SER A 244 15.37 -2.26 3.44
N GLU A 245 16.11 -3.34 3.53
CA GLU A 245 16.04 -4.46 2.58
C GLU A 245 14.65 -5.10 2.59
N ILE A 246 14.12 -5.46 3.77
CA ILE A 246 12.77 -6.02 3.89
C ILE A 246 11.69 -5.08 3.37
N MET A 247 11.80 -3.77 3.65
CA MET A 247 10.83 -2.78 3.16
C MET A 247 10.83 -2.68 1.63
N TYR A 248 12.02 -2.65 1.02
CA TYR A 248 12.13 -2.57 -0.43
C TYR A 248 11.74 -3.89 -1.10
N ALA A 249 12.12 -5.04 -0.52
CA ALA A 249 11.68 -6.36 -0.98
C ALA A 249 10.16 -6.47 -0.99
N GLY A 250 9.46 -5.91 0.01
CA GLY A 250 8.00 -5.85 0.06
C GLY A 250 7.41 -5.21 -1.18
N SER A 251 7.89 -4.03 -1.55
CA SER A 251 7.44 -3.34 -2.77
C SER A 251 7.70 -4.14 -4.04
N LEU A 252 8.88 -4.76 -4.16
CA LEU A 252 9.26 -5.54 -5.34
C LEU A 252 8.47 -6.85 -5.45
N SER A 253 8.11 -7.46 -4.32
CA SER A 253 7.36 -8.72 -4.30
C SER A 253 5.99 -8.62 -4.97
N HIS A 254 5.39 -7.41 -5.05
CA HIS A 254 4.02 -7.24 -5.54
C HIS A 254 3.84 -6.10 -6.57
N ASN A 255 4.92 -5.51 -7.07
CA ASN A 255 4.84 -4.50 -8.14
C ASN A 255 4.89 -5.09 -9.56
N ASP A 256 4.77 -6.40 -9.69
CA ASP A 256 4.84 -7.24 -10.89
C ASP A 256 6.24 -7.70 -11.32
N ILE A 257 7.33 -7.10 -10.84
CA ILE A 257 8.67 -7.37 -11.37
C ILE A 257 9.10 -8.84 -11.22
N THR A 258 8.68 -9.51 -10.14
CA THR A 258 8.99 -10.92 -9.85
C THR A 258 8.14 -11.92 -10.63
N GLY A 259 7.18 -11.43 -11.44
CA GLY A 259 6.24 -12.25 -12.22
C GLY A 259 6.18 -11.89 -13.70
N LEU A 260 7.09 -11.09 -14.22
CA LEU A 260 7.08 -10.68 -15.63
C LEU A 260 7.29 -11.87 -16.56
N GLY A 261 6.49 -11.93 -17.62
CA GLY A 261 6.55 -13.01 -18.62
C GLY A 261 6.00 -14.35 -18.15
N ARG A 262 5.16 -14.34 -17.11
CA ARG A 262 4.47 -15.50 -16.54
C ARG A 262 2.97 -15.29 -16.44
N THR A 263 2.24 -16.40 -16.37
CA THR A 263 0.79 -16.36 -16.04
C THR A 263 0.66 -15.96 -14.58
N LYS A 264 -0.16 -14.94 -14.31
CA LYS A 264 -0.49 -14.53 -12.94
C LYS A 264 -1.60 -15.45 -12.43
N ASP A 265 -1.28 -16.36 -11.55
CA ASP A 265 -2.25 -17.13 -10.78
C ASP A 265 -2.13 -16.64 -9.33
N PHE A 266 -3.18 -15.99 -8.83
CA PHE A 266 -3.19 -15.45 -7.48
C PHE A 266 -4.08 -16.31 -6.62
N SER A 267 -3.49 -17.24 -5.92
CA SER A 267 -4.16 -18.12 -4.96
C SER A 267 -3.95 -17.72 -3.49
N VAL A 268 -3.10 -16.73 -3.24
CA VAL A 268 -2.82 -16.23 -1.89
C VAL A 268 -3.63 -14.97 -1.55
#